data_7af2a63895134e5efcb01c4ee7aaf144
#
_entry.id   7af2a63895134e5efcb01c4ee7aaf144
#
_cell.length_a   1.000
_cell.length_b   1.000
_cell.length_c   1.000
_cell.angle_alpha   90.00
_cell.angle_beta   90.00
_cell.angle_gamma   90.00
#
_symmetry.space_group_name_H-M   'P 1'
#
loop_
_entity.id
_entity.type
_entity.pdbx_description
1 polymer ?
#
loop_
_entity_poly.entity_id
_entity_poly.type
_entity_poly.pdbx_seq_one_letter_code
_entity_poly.pdbx_strand_id
1 'polypeptide(L)'
;MKFQKNKYRYYIMFTLLLAFLFLPMIQEHFKTFKVKPLNGVNYKTEVPEFTLTSFSEGKFQAQLEDYISENFGFREFVIRLYNQYVWTFFNKTYNKSFVRGEENWFYYFEAVREYKGNEYKGSFKSKDEAIERYEENIRMMCQLREILKEYGIEFMTFMAPDKPFIYPEYLPDRDSISEPLRAFEYYDRRLTEIGFPNIEMTKWFKTMRDTASHPVMHTVDSHWGVGAAYGCDSLFKYLDSLNDFGMPKISYGDAIDIGKEPTHDESVLNLLFPIRKKNSNYRLDIKVECDENTRKPRVLFVGDSFIWSITKQMPLKEILSDMEIWYYNSTVHKGFKLESTKKENIDPLLNILKNDYVVFYSCGHQWHKATYNFLEETLAELGVKDSTTNHDREKVRRKLLQIDIENDSVWNNTLKTYAFTNNISLEEVYMTEVDNIVNNDTLIRDSFLINEKTLFDFEVHELIKKWRNNPEMMKYLEDKAAKKNKPLEEVILGDAKWVIKQNKK
;
A
#
# COMPACT_ATOMS: atom_id res chain seq x y z
N MET A 1 -44.47 49.54 28.75
CA MET A 1 -43.12 49.00 29.05
C MET A 1 -42.88 47.53 28.64
N LYS A 2 -43.84 46.64 28.59
CA LYS A 2 -43.63 45.24 28.13
C LYS A 2 -43.32 45.11 26.61
N PHE A 3 -43.89 45.93 25.77
CA PHE A 3 -43.64 45.87 24.30
C PHE A 3 -42.22 46.32 23.90
N GLN A 4 -41.63 47.28 24.60
CA GLN A 4 -40.27 47.75 24.29
C GLN A 4 -39.20 46.73 24.73
N LYS A 5 -39.37 45.99 25.84
CA LYS A 5 -38.45 44.93 26.25
C LYS A 5 -38.39 43.78 25.26
N ASN A 6 -39.50 43.46 24.57
CA ASN A 6 -39.51 42.41 23.54
C ASN A 6 -38.75 42.84 22.27
N LYS A 7 -38.80 44.10 21.89
CA LYS A 7 -38.13 44.63 20.67
C LYS A 7 -36.61 44.50 20.75
N TYR A 8 -36.01 44.79 21.91
CA TYR A 8 -34.58 44.60 22.16
C TYR A 8 -34.15 43.13 22.13
N ARG A 9 -34.99 42.22 22.62
CA ARG A 9 -34.71 40.77 22.51
C ARG A 9 -34.68 40.29 21.07
N TYR A 10 -35.58 40.75 20.23
CA TYR A 10 -35.59 40.43 18.81
C TYR A 10 -34.36 40.99 18.06
N TYR A 11 -33.96 42.23 18.38
CA TYR A 11 -32.72 42.78 17.80
C TYR A 11 -31.50 42.03 18.23
N ILE A 12 -31.36 41.69 19.53
CA ILE A 12 -30.25 40.89 20.02
C ILE A 12 -30.24 39.53 19.32
N MET A 13 -31.38 38.86 19.24
CA MET A 13 -31.49 37.55 18.60
C MET A 13 -31.15 37.65 17.09
N PHE A 14 -31.64 38.68 16.41
CA PHE A 14 -31.31 38.90 15.00
C PHE A 14 -29.83 39.18 14.79
N THR A 15 -29.22 40.03 15.63
CA THR A 15 -27.77 40.32 15.56
C THR A 15 -26.95 39.08 15.84
N LEU A 16 -27.34 38.25 16.81
CA LEU A 16 -26.66 36.98 17.08
C LEU A 16 -26.75 35.98 15.90
N LEU A 17 -27.95 35.86 15.31
CA LEU A 17 -28.14 35.03 14.10
C LEU A 17 -27.31 35.53 12.93
N LEU A 18 -27.28 36.85 12.71
CA LEU A 18 -26.47 37.46 11.67
C LEU A 18 -24.98 37.24 11.93
N ALA A 19 -24.51 37.46 13.15
CA ALA A 19 -23.13 37.19 13.56
C ALA A 19 -22.73 35.72 13.34
N PHE A 20 -23.65 34.82 13.69
CA PHE A 20 -23.45 33.39 13.48
C PHE A 20 -23.35 33.02 12.01
N LEU A 21 -24.12 33.68 11.13
CA LEU A 21 -24.09 33.49 9.68
C LEU A 21 -22.72 33.87 9.06
N PHE A 22 -22.08 34.94 9.58
CA PHE A 22 -20.80 35.41 9.10
C PHE A 22 -19.59 34.73 9.76
N LEU A 23 -19.80 33.99 10.86
CA LEU A 23 -18.73 33.34 11.62
C LEU A 23 -17.84 32.40 10.77
N PRO A 24 -18.40 31.55 9.85
CA PRO A 24 -17.58 30.71 8.99
C PRO A 24 -16.69 31.51 8.04
N MET A 25 -17.17 32.62 7.47
CA MET A 25 -16.40 33.50 6.61
C MET A 25 -15.25 34.18 7.37
N ILE A 26 -15.53 34.65 8.58
CA ILE A 26 -14.50 35.22 9.47
C ILE A 26 -13.45 34.19 9.81
N GLN A 27 -13.85 32.97 10.15
CA GLN A 27 -12.91 31.87 10.46
C GLN A 27 -12.05 31.50 9.26
N GLU A 28 -12.62 31.42 8.05
CA GLU A 28 -11.86 31.11 6.84
C GLU A 28 -10.80 32.19 6.55
N HIS A 29 -11.17 33.45 6.74
CA HIS A 29 -10.25 34.56 6.48
C HIS A 29 -9.14 34.71 7.54
N PHE A 30 -9.52 34.69 8.81
CA PHE A 30 -8.59 34.94 9.93
C PHE A 30 -7.98 33.69 10.53
N LYS A 31 -8.53 32.49 10.28
CA LYS A 31 -8.10 31.19 10.81
C LYS A 31 -7.80 31.20 12.32
N THR A 32 -8.64 31.92 13.07
CA THR A 32 -8.45 32.16 14.51
C THR A 32 -8.47 30.88 15.32
N PHE A 33 -9.32 29.92 14.94
CA PHE A 33 -9.43 28.62 15.61
C PHE A 33 -8.72 27.53 14.79
N LYS A 34 -7.87 26.75 15.46
CA LYS A 34 -7.26 25.57 14.84
C LYS A 34 -8.30 24.45 14.75
N VAL A 35 -8.79 24.19 13.56
CA VAL A 35 -9.67 23.07 13.27
C VAL A 35 -8.85 21.88 12.80
N LYS A 36 -9.08 20.70 13.41
CA LYS A 36 -8.36 19.47 13.01
C LYS A 36 -8.78 19.07 11.59
N PRO A 37 -7.84 18.83 10.65
CA PRO A 37 -8.16 18.38 9.29
C PRO A 37 -8.95 17.07 9.30
N LEU A 38 -9.81 16.86 8.31
CA LEU A 38 -10.48 15.58 8.11
C LEU A 38 -9.44 14.51 7.72
N ASN A 39 -9.67 13.28 8.15
CA ASN A 39 -8.92 12.13 7.69
C ASN A 39 -9.55 11.56 6.41
N GLY A 40 -8.73 10.96 5.54
CA GLY A 40 -9.13 10.45 4.24
C GLY A 40 -8.78 11.41 3.11
N VAL A 41 -9.35 11.17 1.93
CA VAL A 41 -9.08 11.98 0.73
C VAL A 41 -9.78 13.33 0.87
N ASN A 42 -9.01 14.41 0.89
CA ASN A 42 -9.50 15.77 0.86
C ASN A 42 -9.15 16.39 -0.49
N TYR A 43 -10.15 16.63 -1.32
CA TYR A 43 -10.00 17.46 -2.51
C TYR A 43 -10.08 18.92 -2.08
N LYS A 44 -9.11 19.73 -2.48
CA LYS A 44 -9.21 21.20 -2.40
C LYS A 44 -9.50 21.70 -3.79
N THR A 45 -10.64 22.35 -3.94
CA THR A 45 -10.96 23.07 -5.16
C THR A 45 -10.25 24.43 -5.16
N GLU A 46 -9.79 24.84 -6.32
CA GLU A 46 -9.23 26.17 -6.53
C GLU A 46 -10.35 27.19 -6.82
N VAL A 47 -10.05 28.47 -6.61
CA VAL A 47 -10.99 29.54 -6.92
C VAL A 47 -11.30 29.49 -8.43
N PRO A 48 -12.58 29.33 -8.84
CA PRO A 48 -12.91 29.23 -10.25
C PRO A 48 -12.66 30.54 -10.99
N GLU A 49 -12.10 30.45 -12.20
CA GLU A 49 -11.94 31.60 -13.08
C GLU A 49 -13.28 32.02 -13.67
N PHE A 50 -13.59 33.31 -13.56
CA PHE A 50 -14.78 33.86 -14.14
C PHE A 50 -14.58 34.16 -15.65
N THR A 51 -15.39 33.53 -16.49
CA THR A 51 -15.52 33.88 -17.91
C THR A 51 -17.00 33.99 -18.25
N LEU A 52 -17.36 34.87 -19.22
CA LEU A 52 -18.73 35.01 -19.65
C LEU A 52 -19.32 33.70 -20.19
N THR A 53 -18.50 32.89 -20.86
CA THR A 53 -18.89 31.56 -21.35
C THR A 53 -19.18 30.60 -20.21
N SER A 54 -18.26 30.45 -19.23
CA SER A 54 -18.48 29.57 -18.09
C SER A 54 -19.66 29.98 -17.23
N PHE A 55 -19.90 31.29 -17.11
CA PHE A 55 -21.07 31.82 -16.42
C PHE A 55 -22.39 31.52 -17.15
N SER A 56 -22.42 31.74 -18.47
CA SER A 56 -23.64 31.47 -19.27
C SER A 56 -23.98 29.98 -19.35
N GLU A 57 -22.98 29.09 -19.26
CA GLU A 57 -23.15 27.64 -19.26
C GLU A 57 -23.43 27.06 -17.85
N GLY A 58 -23.45 27.89 -16.81
CA GLY A 58 -23.65 27.44 -15.42
C GLY A 58 -22.43 26.76 -14.77
N LYS A 59 -21.33 26.63 -15.49
CA LYS A 59 -20.08 25.96 -14.98
C LYS A 59 -19.43 26.75 -13.83
N PHE A 60 -19.37 28.09 -14.01
CA PHE A 60 -18.80 28.96 -12.98
C PHE A 60 -19.56 28.84 -11.65
N GLN A 61 -20.91 28.84 -11.73
CA GLN A 61 -21.77 28.74 -10.54
C GLN A 61 -21.54 27.41 -9.81
N ALA A 62 -21.50 26.30 -10.55
CA ALA A 62 -21.24 24.98 -9.98
C ALA A 62 -19.84 24.91 -9.32
N GLN A 63 -18.81 25.39 -10.00
CA GLN A 63 -17.45 25.42 -9.44
C GLN A 63 -17.32 26.35 -8.22
N LEU A 64 -18.04 27.48 -8.23
CA LEU A 64 -18.07 28.40 -7.10
C LEU A 64 -18.78 27.80 -5.88
N GLU A 65 -19.89 27.07 -6.10
CA GLU A 65 -20.58 26.34 -5.07
C GLU A 65 -19.69 25.26 -4.44
N ASP A 66 -18.98 24.47 -5.25
CA ASP A 66 -18.00 23.49 -4.80
C ASP A 66 -16.89 24.17 -4.00
N TYR A 67 -16.30 25.25 -4.53
CA TYR A 67 -15.27 26.01 -3.83
C TYR A 67 -15.74 26.53 -2.47
N ILE A 68 -16.90 27.16 -2.38
CA ILE A 68 -17.45 27.65 -1.13
C ILE A 68 -17.73 26.51 -0.15
N SER A 69 -18.30 25.40 -0.64
CA SER A 69 -18.63 24.23 0.16
C SER A 69 -17.38 23.55 0.74
N GLU A 70 -16.26 23.59 0.03
CA GLU A 70 -15.01 22.97 0.48
C GLU A 70 -14.12 23.90 1.30
N ASN A 71 -14.27 25.21 1.19
CA ASN A 71 -13.41 26.21 1.82
C ASN A 71 -14.10 27.10 2.86
N PHE A 72 -15.31 26.77 3.35
CA PHE A 72 -15.90 27.57 4.42
C PHE A 72 -15.28 27.26 5.79
N GLY A 73 -15.11 28.28 6.60
CA GLY A 73 -14.55 28.12 7.96
C GLY A 73 -15.38 27.21 8.86
N PHE A 74 -14.72 26.42 9.68
CA PHE A 74 -15.31 25.37 10.52
C PHE A 74 -15.89 24.15 9.76
N ARG A 75 -15.66 24.02 8.44
CA ARG A 75 -16.17 22.90 7.66
C ARG A 75 -15.88 21.54 8.31
N GLU A 76 -14.64 21.31 8.68
CA GLU A 76 -14.21 20.05 9.28
C GLU A 76 -14.88 19.78 10.63
N PHE A 77 -15.13 20.82 11.40
CA PHE A 77 -15.86 20.72 12.68
C PHE A 77 -17.34 20.38 12.47
N VAL A 78 -17.98 21.07 11.52
CA VAL A 78 -19.40 20.85 11.20
C VAL A 78 -19.60 19.42 10.64
N ILE A 79 -18.71 18.95 9.79
CA ILE A 79 -18.74 17.57 9.27
C ILE A 79 -18.63 16.57 10.44
N ARG A 80 -17.68 16.77 11.36
CA ARG A 80 -17.55 15.90 12.54
C ARG A 80 -18.77 15.93 13.45
N LEU A 81 -19.34 17.09 13.64
CA LEU A 81 -20.55 17.24 14.43
C LEU A 81 -21.72 16.50 13.80
N TYR A 82 -21.90 16.64 12.48
CA TYR A 82 -22.92 15.93 11.74
C TYR A 82 -22.70 14.41 11.74
N ASN A 83 -21.48 13.95 11.50
CA ASN A 83 -21.14 12.53 11.57
C ASN A 83 -21.41 11.97 12.97
N GLN A 84 -21.05 12.71 14.02
CA GLN A 84 -21.36 12.32 15.41
C GLN A 84 -22.86 12.25 15.67
N TYR A 85 -23.64 13.19 15.15
CA TYR A 85 -25.09 13.19 15.23
C TYR A 85 -25.68 11.93 14.58
N VAL A 86 -25.31 11.64 13.36
CA VAL A 86 -25.75 10.44 12.63
C VAL A 86 -25.35 9.16 13.36
N TRP A 87 -24.11 9.10 13.85
CA TRP A 87 -23.60 7.99 14.63
C TRP A 87 -24.39 7.75 15.93
N THR A 88 -24.69 8.82 16.67
CA THR A 88 -25.30 8.73 18.01
C THR A 88 -26.80 8.48 17.99
N PHE A 89 -27.50 9.14 17.07
CA PHE A 89 -28.98 9.13 17.09
C PHE A 89 -29.60 8.15 16.10
N PHE A 90 -28.89 7.85 14.99
CA PHE A 90 -29.42 6.97 13.95
C PHE A 90 -28.72 5.61 13.85
N ASN A 91 -27.71 5.38 14.68
CA ASN A 91 -26.91 4.16 14.66
C ASN A 91 -26.32 3.83 13.26
N LYS A 92 -25.93 4.87 12.52
CA LYS A 92 -25.41 4.78 11.14
C LYS A 92 -24.09 5.52 11.00
N THR A 93 -23.38 5.25 9.94
CA THR A 93 -22.25 6.06 9.48
C THR A 93 -22.67 6.87 8.24
N TYR A 94 -22.19 8.10 8.13
CA TYR A 94 -22.37 8.92 6.94
C TYR A 94 -21.43 8.45 5.80
N ASN A 95 -20.26 7.93 6.17
CA ASN A 95 -19.33 7.36 5.20
C ASN A 95 -19.92 6.06 4.62
N LYS A 96 -20.32 6.10 3.34
CA LYS A 96 -20.97 4.99 2.63
C LYS A 96 -20.05 3.78 2.42
N SER A 97 -18.75 3.93 2.61
CA SER A 97 -17.81 2.81 2.54
C SER A 97 -17.92 1.86 3.73
N PHE A 98 -18.67 2.24 4.78
CA PHE A 98 -18.79 1.44 5.99
C PHE A 98 -20.24 1.17 6.38
N VAL A 99 -20.45 -0.02 6.93
CA VAL A 99 -21.71 -0.46 7.55
C VAL A 99 -21.46 -0.58 9.05
N ARG A 100 -22.23 0.16 9.86
CA ARG A 100 -22.21 0.01 11.31
C ARG A 100 -23.05 -1.19 11.71
N GLY A 101 -22.42 -2.14 12.39
CA GLY A 101 -23.05 -3.30 12.96
C GLY A 101 -23.43 -3.12 14.43
N GLU A 102 -23.87 -4.19 15.08
CA GLU A 102 -24.18 -4.25 16.49
C GLU A 102 -22.92 -4.10 17.35
N GLU A 103 -23.04 -3.65 18.59
CA GLU A 103 -21.94 -3.49 19.57
C GLU A 103 -20.75 -2.63 19.08
N ASN A 104 -21.01 -1.70 18.14
CA ASN A 104 -20.02 -0.88 17.47
C ASN A 104 -19.03 -1.64 16.60
N TRP A 105 -19.35 -2.86 16.20
CA TRP A 105 -18.66 -3.47 15.08
C TRP A 105 -18.96 -2.67 13.82
N PHE A 106 -17.96 -2.50 12.93
CA PHE A 106 -18.28 -2.02 11.61
C PHE A 106 -17.48 -2.74 10.53
N TYR A 107 -18.03 -2.70 9.35
CA TYR A 107 -17.67 -3.52 8.23
C TYR A 107 -17.46 -2.63 7.02
N TYR A 108 -16.56 -3.04 6.14
CA TYR A 108 -16.43 -2.42 4.84
C TYR A 108 -17.62 -2.82 3.97
N PHE A 109 -18.22 -1.85 3.27
CA PHE A 109 -19.48 -2.06 2.54
C PHE A 109 -19.35 -3.11 1.43
N GLU A 110 -18.25 -3.09 0.65
CA GLU A 110 -18.00 -4.07 -0.41
C GLU A 110 -17.85 -5.50 0.18
N ALA A 111 -17.19 -5.65 1.32
CA ALA A 111 -17.09 -6.93 2.02
C ALA A 111 -18.47 -7.48 2.48
N VAL A 112 -19.39 -6.59 2.88
CA VAL A 112 -20.78 -6.98 3.18
C VAL A 112 -21.53 -7.41 1.92
N ARG A 113 -21.30 -6.73 0.78
CA ARG A 113 -21.88 -7.12 -0.51
C ARG A 113 -21.36 -8.49 -0.98
N GLU A 114 -20.04 -8.74 -0.81
CA GLU A 114 -19.45 -10.05 -1.10
C GLU A 114 -20.02 -11.13 -0.19
N TYR A 115 -20.15 -10.87 1.12
CA TYR A 115 -20.82 -11.80 2.05
C TYR A 115 -22.23 -12.17 1.60
N LYS A 116 -23.00 -11.18 1.11
CA LYS A 116 -24.34 -11.38 0.55
C LYS A 116 -24.31 -12.01 -0.86
N GLY A 117 -23.14 -12.18 -1.48
CA GLY A 117 -22.96 -12.73 -2.83
C GLY A 117 -23.43 -11.81 -3.95
N ASN A 118 -23.36 -10.50 -3.75
CA ASN A 118 -23.82 -9.47 -4.69
C ASN A 118 -22.68 -8.59 -5.25
N GLU A 119 -21.43 -8.80 -4.83
CA GLU A 119 -20.35 -7.87 -5.17
C GLU A 119 -20.06 -7.85 -6.67
N TYR A 120 -20.18 -8.97 -7.35
CA TYR A 120 -20.02 -9.06 -8.81
C TYR A 120 -20.88 -8.05 -9.57
N LYS A 121 -22.07 -7.68 -9.05
CA LYS A 121 -22.98 -6.70 -9.68
C LYS A 121 -22.41 -5.28 -9.78
N GLY A 122 -21.34 -4.99 -9.04
CA GLY A 122 -20.62 -3.72 -9.16
C GLY A 122 -19.72 -3.64 -10.39
N SER A 123 -19.35 -4.78 -10.96
CA SER A 123 -18.37 -4.89 -12.05
C SER A 123 -18.92 -5.60 -13.29
N PHE A 124 -19.93 -6.46 -13.16
CA PHE A 124 -20.44 -7.30 -14.24
C PHE A 124 -21.96 -7.19 -14.39
N LYS A 125 -22.44 -7.36 -15.61
CA LYS A 125 -23.87 -7.30 -15.94
C LYS A 125 -24.63 -8.57 -15.52
N SER A 126 -23.93 -9.72 -15.48
CA SER A 126 -24.52 -11.02 -15.13
C SER A 126 -23.52 -11.89 -14.35
N LYS A 127 -24.03 -12.98 -13.74
CA LYS A 127 -23.17 -13.99 -13.13
C LYS A 127 -22.30 -14.71 -14.16
N ASP A 128 -22.84 -14.97 -15.36
CA ASP A 128 -22.11 -15.66 -16.42
C ASP A 128 -20.92 -14.84 -16.90
N GLU A 129 -21.10 -13.53 -17.12
CA GLU A 129 -20.02 -12.62 -17.47
C GLU A 129 -18.93 -12.59 -16.36
N ALA A 130 -19.34 -12.60 -15.09
CA ALA A 130 -18.40 -12.65 -13.97
C ALA A 130 -17.60 -13.96 -13.96
N ILE A 131 -18.28 -15.10 -14.15
CA ILE A 131 -17.66 -16.42 -14.18
C ILE A 131 -16.70 -16.55 -15.36
N GLU A 132 -17.08 -16.07 -16.55
CA GLU A 132 -16.21 -16.08 -17.72
C GLU A 132 -14.90 -15.30 -17.44
N ARG A 133 -15.01 -14.14 -16.82
CA ARG A 133 -13.83 -13.34 -16.42
C ARG A 133 -12.99 -14.05 -15.36
N TYR A 134 -13.61 -14.72 -14.38
CA TYR A 134 -12.88 -15.47 -13.37
C TYR A 134 -12.11 -16.64 -13.99
N GLU A 135 -12.69 -17.38 -14.92
CA GLU A 135 -12.00 -18.47 -15.63
C GLU A 135 -10.88 -17.95 -16.51
N GLU A 136 -11.04 -16.77 -17.15
CA GLU A 136 -9.97 -16.13 -17.91
C GLU A 136 -8.79 -15.78 -17.01
N ASN A 137 -9.04 -15.20 -15.83
CA ASN A 137 -7.99 -14.89 -14.86
C ASN A 137 -7.29 -16.15 -14.36
N ILE A 138 -8.01 -17.21 -14.07
CA ILE A 138 -7.42 -18.49 -13.65
C ILE A 138 -6.50 -19.05 -14.75
N ARG A 139 -6.89 -18.97 -16.02
CA ARG A 139 -6.03 -19.37 -17.15
C ARG A 139 -4.76 -18.52 -17.19
N MET A 140 -4.88 -17.20 -17.03
CA MET A 140 -3.71 -16.29 -16.98
C MET A 140 -2.81 -16.57 -15.77
N MET A 141 -3.39 -16.90 -14.60
CA MET A 141 -2.62 -17.30 -13.42
C MET A 141 -1.79 -18.57 -13.69
N CYS A 142 -2.41 -19.59 -14.27
CA CYS A 142 -1.71 -20.82 -14.64
C CYS A 142 -0.58 -20.55 -15.66
N GLN A 143 -0.87 -19.78 -16.69
CA GLN A 143 0.07 -19.40 -17.73
C GLN A 143 1.26 -18.65 -17.14
N LEU A 144 1.02 -17.63 -16.31
CA LEU A 144 2.08 -16.88 -15.67
C LEU A 144 2.93 -17.75 -14.74
N ARG A 145 2.28 -18.62 -13.95
CA ARG A 145 2.99 -19.53 -13.06
C ARG A 145 3.94 -20.46 -13.83
N GLU A 146 3.48 -21.08 -14.89
CA GLU A 146 4.32 -21.98 -15.71
C GLU A 146 5.53 -21.25 -16.28
N ILE A 147 5.34 -20.02 -16.77
CA ILE A 147 6.45 -19.21 -17.29
C ILE A 147 7.43 -18.85 -16.18
N LEU A 148 6.97 -18.33 -15.05
CA LEU A 148 7.83 -17.93 -13.93
C LEU A 148 8.60 -19.11 -13.34
N LYS A 149 7.99 -20.29 -13.32
CA LYS A 149 8.61 -21.54 -12.84
C LYS A 149 9.81 -21.96 -13.69
N GLU A 150 9.84 -21.65 -14.99
CA GLU A 150 11.03 -21.88 -15.83
C GLU A 150 12.26 -21.11 -15.31
N TYR A 151 12.03 -20.03 -14.57
CA TYR A 151 13.07 -19.16 -14.00
C TYR A 151 13.27 -19.34 -12.50
N GLY A 152 12.69 -20.40 -11.91
CA GLY A 152 12.81 -20.71 -10.49
C GLY A 152 11.96 -19.85 -9.56
N ILE A 153 10.98 -19.11 -10.11
CA ILE A 153 10.09 -18.23 -9.36
C ILE A 153 8.75 -18.92 -9.18
N GLU A 154 8.30 -19.07 -7.94
CA GLU A 154 6.97 -19.63 -7.67
C GLU A 154 5.94 -18.52 -7.57
N PHE A 155 4.84 -18.65 -8.31
CA PHE A 155 3.68 -17.74 -8.26
C PHE A 155 2.51 -18.42 -7.57
N MET A 156 1.92 -17.74 -6.58
CA MET A 156 0.79 -18.23 -5.82
C MET A 156 -0.23 -17.15 -5.50
N THR A 157 -1.40 -17.58 -5.02
CA THR A 157 -2.44 -16.69 -4.52
C THR A 157 -2.64 -16.85 -3.01
N PHE A 158 -2.95 -15.75 -2.34
CA PHE A 158 -3.27 -15.72 -0.92
C PHE A 158 -4.52 -14.86 -0.68
N MET A 159 -5.55 -15.46 -0.11
CA MET A 159 -6.85 -14.84 0.13
C MET A 159 -7.02 -14.52 1.61
N ALA A 160 -6.89 -13.24 1.96
CA ALA A 160 -7.14 -12.77 3.30
C ALA A 160 -8.66 -12.76 3.60
N PRO A 161 -9.07 -13.08 4.84
CA PRO A 161 -10.48 -13.18 5.18
C PRO A 161 -11.13 -11.81 5.33
N ASP A 162 -12.38 -11.69 4.89
CA ASP A 162 -13.22 -10.54 5.19
C ASP A 162 -13.99 -10.69 6.49
N LYS A 163 -14.08 -9.63 7.26
CA LYS A 163 -14.74 -9.61 8.56
C LYS A 163 -16.18 -10.12 8.56
N PRO A 164 -17.05 -9.83 7.57
CA PRO A 164 -18.41 -10.36 7.53
C PRO A 164 -18.50 -11.88 7.57
N PHE A 165 -17.48 -12.57 7.05
CA PHE A 165 -17.44 -14.04 7.08
C PHE A 165 -16.99 -14.62 8.43
N ILE A 166 -16.25 -13.81 9.21
CA ILE A 166 -15.68 -14.23 10.50
C ILE A 166 -16.60 -13.87 11.66
N TYR A 167 -17.21 -12.69 11.63
CA TYR A 167 -18.08 -12.14 12.66
C TYR A 167 -19.45 -11.70 12.09
N PRO A 168 -20.23 -12.61 11.46
CA PRO A 168 -21.50 -12.26 10.84
C PRO A 168 -22.58 -11.90 11.87
N GLU A 169 -22.43 -12.32 13.14
CA GLU A 169 -23.40 -12.12 14.21
C GLU A 169 -23.64 -10.63 14.54
N TYR A 170 -22.68 -9.78 14.24
CA TYR A 170 -22.80 -8.34 14.47
C TYR A 170 -23.30 -7.55 13.25
N LEU A 171 -23.55 -8.22 12.11
CA LEU A 171 -24.09 -7.55 10.93
C LEU A 171 -25.57 -7.20 11.12
N PRO A 172 -26.00 -5.97 10.82
CA PRO A 172 -27.41 -5.70 10.57
C PRO A 172 -27.81 -6.43 9.27
N ASP A 173 -28.99 -7.02 9.21
CA ASP A 173 -29.52 -7.70 8.02
C ASP A 173 -28.60 -8.81 7.49
N ARG A 174 -28.47 -9.89 8.25
CA ARG A 174 -27.61 -11.05 7.95
C ARG A 174 -28.06 -11.89 6.76
N ASP A 175 -29.26 -11.66 6.24
CA ASP A 175 -29.85 -12.52 5.22
C ASP A 175 -29.02 -12.48 3.94
N SER A 176 -28.48 -13.63 3.58
CA SER A 176 -27.83 -13.84 2.28
C SER A 176 -28.88 -14.03 1.20
N ILE A 177 -28.50 -13.76 -0.04
CA ILE A 177 -29.34 -14.10 -1.21
C ILE A 177 -29.35 -15.62 -1.42
N SER A 178 -30.40 -16.13 -2.09
CA SER A 178 -30.64 -17.56 -2.28
C SER A 178 -29.55 -18.27 -3.11
N GLU A 179 -28.88 -17.55 -4.01
CA GLU A 179 -27.82 -18.09 -4.89
C GLU A 179 -26.65 -17.12 -4.98
N PRO A 180 -25.80 -17.07 -3.96
CA PRO A 180 -24.67 -16.16 -3.94
C PRO A 180 -23.61 -16.53 -4.98
N LEU A 181 -23.00 -15.54 -5.63
CA LEU A 181 -21.74 -15.69 -6.32
C LEU A 181 -20.70 -14.88 -5.56
N ARG A 182 -19.78 -15.56 -4.90
CA ARG A 182 -18.67 -14.96 -4.16
C ARG A 182 -17.38 -15.27 -4.89
N ALA A 183 -16.70 -14.23 -5.32
CA ALA A 183 -15.52 -14.35 -6.16
C ALA A 183 -14.43 -15.20 -5.49
N PHE A 184 -14.08 -14.91 -4.23
CA PHE A 184 -13.01 -15.66 -3.55
C PHE A 184 -13.35 -17.15 -3.35
N GLU A 185 -14.62 -17.51 -3.07
CA GLU A 185 -15.05 -18.92 -2.95
C GLU A 185 -14.96 -19.63 -4.31
N TYR A 186 -15.29 -18.90 -5.40
CA TYR A 186 -15.16 -19.42 -6.75
C TYR A 186 -13.70 -19.70 -7.11
N TYR A 187 -12.82 -18.72 -6.90
CA TYR A 187 -11.39 -18.87 -7.15
C TYR A 187 -10.78 -19.97 -6.28
N ASP A 188 -11.05 -20.00 -4.95
CA ASP A 188 -10.51 -21.02 -4.05
C ASP A 188 -10.86 -22.42 -4.53
N ARG A 189 -12.14 -22.67 -4.84
CA ARG A 189 -12.59 -23.96 -5.35
C ARG A 189 -11.89 -24.33 -6.67
N ARG A 190 -11.86 -23.42 -7.64
CA ARG A 190 -11.29 -23.71 -8.96
C ARG A 190 -9.77 -23.88 -8.92
N LEU A 191 -9.06 -23.04 -8.18
CA LEU A 191 -7.60 -23.14 -8.01
C LEU A 191 -7.23 -24.43 -7.28
N THR A 192 -8.00 -24.83 -6.27
CA THR A 192 -7.80 -26.12 -5.59
C THR A 192 -8.05 -27.31 -6.52
N GLU A 193 -9.12 -27.29 -7.32
CA GLU A 193 -9.44 -28.36 -8.28
C GLU A 193 -8.33 -28.61 -9.30
N ILE A 194 -7.62 -27.55 -9.72
CA ILE A 194 -6.52 -27.65 -10.70
C ILE A 194 -5.13 -27.78 -10.07
N GLY A 195 -5.03 -27.82 -8.73
CA GLY A 195 -3.75 -27.93 -8.02
C GLY A 195 -2.85 -26.69 -8.12
N PHE A 196 -3.46 -25.51 -8.31
CA PHE A 196 -2.73 -24.24 -8.27
C PHE A 196 -2.39 -23.86 -6.83
N PRO A 197 -1.16 -23.36 -6.53
CA PRO A 197 -0.80 -22.91 -5.18
C PRO A 197 -1.71 -21.78 -4.71
N ASN A 198 -2.54 -22.08 -3.72
CA ASN A 198 -3.53 -21.15 -3.19
C ASN A 198 -3.72 -21.37 -1.68
N ILE A 199 -3.87 -20.28 -0.95
CA ILE A 199 -4.30 -20.29 0.46
C ILE A 199 -5.54 -19.43 0.60
N GLU A 200 -6.64 -20.00 1.11
CA GLU A 200 -7.84 -19.30 1.52
C GLU A 200 -7.99 -19.38 3.05
N MET A 201 -8.02 -18.23 3.73
CA MET A 201 -7.90 -18.17 5.19
C MET A 201 -9.24 -18.13 5.93
N THR A 202 -10.38 -17.96 5.26
CA THR A 202 -11.67 -17.73 5.93
C THR A 202 -12.09 -18.90 6.82
N LYS A 203 -11.93 -20.14 6.35
CA LYS A 203 -12.30 -21.34 7.14
C LYS A 203 -11.45 -21.46 8.40
N TRP A 204 -10.14 -21.25 8.25
CA TRP A 204 -9.20 -21.30 9.34
C TRP A 204 -9.44 -20.20 10.37
N PHE A 205 -9.74 -18.98 9.91
CA PHE A 205 -10.07 -17.85 10.80
C PHE A 205 -11.37 -18.06 11.58
N LYS A 206 -12.37 -18.71 10.99
CA LYS A 206 -13.59 -19.11 11.72
C LYS A 206 -13.26 -20.03 12.89
N THR A 207 -12.41 -21.02 12.68
CA THR A 207 -11.98 -21.94 13.74
C THR A 207 -11.14 -21.22 14.80
N MET A 208 -10.20 -20.38 14.37
CA MET A 208 -9.36 -19.62 15.26
C MET A 208 -10.16 -18.64 16.13
N ARG A 209 -11.16 -17.95 15.56
CA ARG A 209 -12.04 -17.05 16.28
C ARG A 209 -12.66 -17.71 17.51
N ASP A 210 -13.08 -18.96 17.38
CA ASP A 210 -13.77 -19.69 18.42
C ASP A 210 -12.82 -20.26 19.49
N THR A 211 -11.51 -20.28 19.23
CA THR A 211 -10.49 -20.85 20.13
C THR A 211 -9.53 -19.82 20.69
N ALA A 212 -9.36 -18.65 20.03
CA ALA A 212 -8.47 -17.61 20.48
C ALA A 212 -8.98 -16.88 21.73
N SER A 213 -8.07 -16.49 22.61
CA SER A 213 -8.35 -15.70 23.82
C SER A 213 -8.66 -14.20 23.53
N HIS A 214 -8.55 -13.80 22.26
CA HIS A 214 -8.69 -12.41 21.79
C HIS A 214 -9.32 -12.38 20.42
N PRO A 215 -9.97 -11.26 20.01
CA PRO A 215 -10.50 -11.10 18.67
C PRO A 215 -9.39 -11.17 17.63
N VAL A 216 -9.55 -12.00 16.59
CA VAL A 216 -8.58 -12.15 15.49
C VAL A 216 -8.66 -11.03 14.46
N MET A 217 -9.76 -10.24 14.47
CA MET A 217 -9.94 -9.05 13.64
C MET A 217 -10.32 -7.85 14.50
N HIS A 218 -10.02 -6.65 14.02
CA HIS A 218 -10.42 -5.41 14.71
C HIS A 218 -11.93 -5.21 14.71
N THR A 219 -12.47 -4.72 15.83
CA THR A 219 -13.89 -4.33 15.92
C THR A 219 -14.21 -3.15 15.00
N VAL A 220 -13.36 -2.14 15.02
CA VAL A 220 -13.57 -0.82 14.37
C VAL A 220 -12.59 -0.55 13.20
N ASP A 221 -12.11 -1.61 12.56
CA ASP A 221 -11.28 -1.56 11.36
C ASP A 221 -11.67 -2.71 10.45
N SER A 222 -11.63 -2.53 9.14
CA SER A 222 -11.95 -3.59 8.17
C SER A 222 -10.86 -4.63 8.09
N HIS A 223 -9.63 -4.28 8.44
CA HIS A 223 -8.48 -5.15 8.34
C HIS A 223 -8.42 -6.19 9.48
N TRP A 224 -7.61 -7.21 9.28
CA TRP A 224 -7.54 -8.40 10.13
C TRP A 224 -6.66 -8.29 11.39
N GLY A 225 -6.08 -7.11 11.67
CA GLY A 225 -5.38 -6.88 12.94
C GLY A 225 -4.31 -7.91 13.27
N VAL A 226 -4.37 -8.46 14.49
CA VAL A 226 -3.45 -9.51 14.96
C VAL A 226 -3.55 -10.80 14.13
N GLY A 227 -4.69 -11.09 13.55
CA GLY A 227 -4.89 -12.23 12.65
C GLY A 227 -3.93 -12.24 11.47
N ALA A 228 -3.45 -11.05 11.04
CA ALA A 228 -2.45 -10.95 9.99
C ALA A 228 -1.14 -11.69 10.30
N ALA A 229 -0.73 -11.76 11.57
CA ALA A 229 0.46 -12.50 11.96
C ALA A 229 0.27 -14.01 11.75
N TYR A 230 -0.87 -14.55 12.17
CA TYR A 230 -1.19 -15.95 11.98
C TYR A 230 -1.34 -16.34 10.50
N GLY A 231 -2.02 -15.48 9.72
CA GLY A 231 -2.16 -15.69 8.29
C GLY A 231 -0.82 -15.65 7.56
N CYS A 232 0.05 -14.73 7.94
CA CYS A 232 1.38 -14.61 7.36
C CYS A 232 2.31 -15.79 7.72
N ASP A 233 2.25 -16.30 8.95
CA ASP A 233 2.95 -17.52 9.33
C ASP A 233 2.49 -18.72 8.49
N SER A 234 1.17 -18.86 8.28
CA SER A 234 0.64 -19.90 7.42
C SER A 234 1.14 -19.75 5.98
N LEU A 235 1.22 -18.51 5.46
CA LEU A 235 1.78 -18.21 4.14
C LEU A 235 3.24 -18.67 4.07
N PHE A 236 4.08 -18.27 5.02
CA PHE A 236 5.50 -18.60 4.96
C PHE A 236 5.77 -20.10 5.10
N LYS A 237 5.02 -20.81 5.95
CA LYS A 237 5.08 -22.28 6.04
C LYS A 237 4.68 -22.94 4.72
N TYR A 238 3.69 -22.39 4.05
CA TYR A 238 3.28 -22.91 2.75
C TYR A 238 4.32 -22.64 1.66
N LEU A 239 4.89 -21.42 1.61
CA LEU A 239 5.98 -21.10 0.69
C LEU A 239 7.18 -22.01 0.88
N ASP A 240 7.55 -22.27 2.15
CA ASP A 240 8.63 -23.20 2.49
C ASP A 240 8.34 -24.60 1.95
N SER A 241 7.11 -25.10 2.11
CA SER A 241 6.69 -26.42 1.67
C SER A 241 6.65 -26.61 0.15
N LEU A 242 6.51 -25.53 -0.64
CA LEU A 242 6.47 -25.61 -2.10
C LEU A 242 7.84 -25.97 -2.71
N ASN A 243 8.93 -25.49 -2.12
CA ASN A 243 10.28 -25.61 -2.69
C ASN A 243 11.33 -26.14 -1.68
N ASP A 244 10.91 -26.54 -0.47
CA ASP A 244 11.83 -26.92 0.63
C ASP A 244 12.95 -25.87 0.78
N PHE A 245 12.52 -24.60 0.86
CA PHE A 245 13.43 -23.45 0.79
C PHE A 245 14.32 -23.35 2.03
N GLY A 246 13.86 -23.85 3.17
CA GLY A 246 14.52 -23.77 4.46
C GLY A 246 14.35 -22.41 5.12
N MET A 247 13.11 -21.91 5.16
CA MET A 247 12.78 -20.61 5.74
C MET A 247 12.97 -20.56 7.26
N PRO A 248 13.12 -19.36 7.86
CA PRO A 248 13.14 -19.19 9.32
C PRO A 248 11.92 -19.79 9.99
N LYS A 249 12.11 -20.42 11.15
CA LYS A 249 11.01 -20.94 11.96
C LYS A 249 10.40 -19.82 12.79
N ILE A 250 9.06 -19.73 12.74
CA ILE A 250 8.30 -18.71 13.46
C ILE A 250 7.57 -19.38 14.62
N SER A 251 7.71 -18.81 15.79
CA SER A 251 6.92 -19.15 16.97
C SER A 251 6.38 -17.90 17.64
N TYR A 252 5.25 -18.01 18.34
CA TYR A 252 4.66 -16.88 19.02
C TYR A 252 4.23 -17.24 20.43
N GLY A 253 4.44 -16.27 21.31
CA GLY A 253 3.93 -16.29 22.66
C GLY A 253 2.50 -15.75 22.74
N ASP A 254 2.14 -15.24 23.91
CA ASP A 254 0.81 -14.71 24.17
C ASP A 254 0.52 -13.43 23.36
N ALA A 255 -0.77 -13.20 23.11
CA ALA A 255 -1.21 -11.94 22.55
C ALA A 255 -1.15 -10.83 23.59
N ILE A 256 -0.41 -9.80 23.30
CA ILE A 256 -0.21 -8.62 24.15
C ILE A 256 -1.26 -7.57 23.81
N ASP A 257 -2.04 -7.14 24.81
CA ASP A 257 -2.97 -6.02 24.66
C ASP A 257 -2.18 -4.71 24.53
N ILE A 258 -2.27 -4.07 23.37
CA ILE A 258 -1.61 -2.78 23.05
C ILE A 258 -2.56 -1.58 23.20
N GLY A 259 -3.75 -1.80 23.76
CA GLY A 259 -4.71 -0.74 24.06
C GLY A 259 -5.74 -0.48 22.96
N LYS A 260 -6.43 0.64 23.10
CA LYS A 260 -7.59 1.04 22.28
C LYS A 260 -7.29 2.22 21.38
N GLU A 261 -6.11 2.21 20.78
CA GLU A 261 -5.72 3.27 19.84
C GLU A 261 -6.70 3.35 18.65
N PRO A 262 -6.98 4.56 18.15
CA PRO A 262 -7.81 4.73 16.98
C PRO A 262 -7.21 4.02 15.77
N THR A 263 -8.00 3.25 15.07
CA THR A 263 -7.60 2.61 13.80
C THR A 263 -7.71 3.59 12.64
N HIS A 264 -7.18 3.20 11.48
CA HIS A 264 -7.32 3.99 10.26
C HIS A 264 -8.81 4.21 9.93
N ASP A 265 -9.57 3.13 9.86
CA ASP A 265 -11.00 3.18 9.49
C ASP A 265 -11.84 3.97 10.50
N GLU A 266 -11.55 3.85 11.80
CA GLU A 266 -12.17 4.72 12.80
C GLU A 266 -11.88 6.19 12.52
N SER A 267 -10.66 6.51 12.15
CA SER A 267 -10.23 7.87 11.90
C SER A 267 -10.93 8.53 10.71
N VAL A 268 -11.19 7.76 9.63
CA VAL A 268 -11.87 8.27 8.43
C VAL A 268 -13.40 8.40 8.58
N LEU A 269 -13.98 7.91 9.68
CA LEU A 269 -15.36 8.25 10.06
C LEU A 269 -15.51 9.72 10.44
N ASN A 270 -14.42 10.37 10.79
CA ASN A 270 -14.39 11.77 11.18
C ASN A 270 -15.45 12.10 12.23
N LEU A 271 -15.47 11.31 13.32
CA LEU A 271 -16.34 11.58 14.46
C LEU A 271 -15.76 12.70 15.34
N LEU A 272 -16.63 13.39 16.08
CA LEU A 272 -16.21 14.41 17.05
C LEU A 272 -15.58 13.78 18.29
N PHE A 273 -16.12 12.63 18.72
CA PHE A 273 -15.64 11.87 19.87
C PHE A 273 -15.24 10.45 19.42
N PRO A 274 -14.23 9.83 20.04
CA PRO A 274 -13.85 8.46 19.74
C PRO A 274 -14.96 7.46 20.03
N ILE A 275 -14.96 6.35 19.33
CA ILE A 275 -15.91 5.25 19.54
C ILE A 275 -15.68 4.67 20.93
N ARG A 276 -16.75 4.63 21.73
CA ARG A 276 -16.75 4.00 23.06
C ARG A 276 -16.96 2.49 22.93
N LYS A 277 -16.50 1.73 23.92
CA LYS A 277 -16.69 0.27 24.02
C LYS A 277 -16.16 -0.49 22.79
N LYS A 278 -14.97 -0.18 22.35
CA LYS A 278 -14.23 -0.98 21.36
C LYS A 278 -13.33 -2.00 22.08
N ASN A 279 -13.09 -3.13 21.44
CA ASN A 279 -12.11 -4.09 21.94
C ASN A 279 -10.70 -3.50 21.86
N SER A 280 -9.82 -3.99 22.71
CA SER A 280 -8.41 -3.68 22.63
C SER A 280 -7.79 -4.24 21.33
N ASN A 281 -6.74 -3.61 20.88
CA ASN A 281 -5.90 -4.13 19.83
C ASN A 281 -4.84 -5.07 20.42
N TYR A 282 -4.44 -6.07 19.66
CA TYR A 282 -3.49 -7.06 20.11
C TYR A 282 -2.30 -7.15 19.16
N ARG A 283 -1.15 -7.53 19.70
CA ARG A 283 0.05 -7.89 18.96
C ARG A 283 0.62 -9.19 19.55
N LEU A 284 1.15 -10.04 18.69
CA LEU A 284 1.85 -11.25 19.14
C LEU A 284 3.31 -10.94 19.52
N ASP A 285 3.80 -11.62 20.53
CA ASP A 285 5.24 -11.75 20.78
C ASP A 285 5.80 -12.81 19.82
N ILE A 286 6.45 -12.37 18.75
CA ILE A 286 6.92 -13.23 17.66
C ILE A 286 8.41 -13.46 17.82
N LYS A 287 8.82 -14.73 17.79
CA LYS A 287 10.23 -15.16 17.78
C LYS A 287 10.55 -15.81 16.44
N VAL A 288 11.66 -15.43 15.88
CA VAL A 288 12.19 -15.97 14.62
C VAL A 288 13.48 -16.68 14.90
N GLU A 289 13.55 -17.94 14.54
CA GLU A 289 14.73 -18.81 14.75
C GLU A 289 15.34 -19.15 13.40
N CYS A 290 16.66 -18.94 13.30
CA CYS A 290 17.46 -19.27 12.12
C CYS A 290 18.57 -20.24 12.53
N ASP A 291 18.86 -21.20 11.68
CA ASP A 291 20.02 -22.09 11.79
C ASP A 291 20.99 -21.87 10.60
N GLU A 292 22.05 -22.66 10.51
CA GLU A 292 23.08 -22.54 9.47
C GLU A 292 22.55 -22.78 8.05
N ASN A 293 21.45 -23.53 7.92
CA ASN A 293 20.83 -23.87 6.64
C ASN A 293 19.68 -22.93 6.28
N THR A 294 19.32 -22.02 7.19
CA THR A 294 18.20 -21.11 6.98
C THR A 294 18.46 -20.13 5.85
N ARG A 295 17.55 -20.09 4.89
CA ARG A 295 17.56 -19.13 3.78
C ARG A 295 16.36 -18.18 3.90
N LYS A 296 16.59 -16.94 3.53
CA LYS A 296 15.55 -15.91 3.55
C LYS A 296 15.19 -15.56 2.11
N PRO A 297 13.96 -15.85 1.67
CA PRO A 297 13.56 -15.56 0.30
C PRO A 297 13.37 -14.05 0.06
N ARG A 298 13.38 -13.67 -1.22
CA ARG A 298 12.84 -12.40 -1.70
C ARG A 298 11.41 -12.63 -2.14
N VAL A 299 10.50 -11.76 -1.71
CA VAL A 299 9.07 -11.90 -1.99
C VAL A 299 8.50 -10.61 -2.58
N LEU A 300 7.86 -10.74 -3.73
CA LEU A 300 7.01 -9.72 -4.30
C LEU A 300 5.56 -9.98 -3.87
N PHE A 301 4.98 -9.04 -3.15
CA PHE A 301 3.56 -9.02 -2.83
C PHE A 301 2.82 -8.09 -3.79
N VAL A 302 1.79 -8.58 -4.46
CA VAL A 302 0.92 -7.77 -5.33
C VAL A 302 -0.48 -7.82 -4.76
N GLY A 303 -1.04 -6.68 -4.34
CA GLY A 303 -2.38 -6.71 -3.74
C GLY A 303 -2.84 -5.44 -3.07
N ASP A 304 -3.76 -5.59 -2.12
CA ASP A 304 -4.51 -4.51 -1.48
C ASP A 304 -3.96 -4.06 -0.11
N SER A 305 -4.77 -3.26 0.59
CA SER A 305 -4.39 -2.65 1.87
C SER A 305 -4.23 -3.62 3.05
N PHE A 306 -4.69 -4.86 2.93
CA PHE A 306 -4.53 -5.86 3.99
C PHE A 306 -3.05 -6.19 4.26
N ILE A 307 -2.16 -5.94 3.29
CA ILE A 307 -0.70 -6.10 3.46
C ILE A 307 -0.15 -5.24 4.60
N TRP A 308 -0.73 -4.07 4.87
CA TRP A 308 -0.26 -3.18 5.93
C TRP A 308 -0.40 -3.77 7.32
N SER A 309 -1.35 -4.67 7.53
CA SER A 309 -1.44 -5.42 8.80
C SER A 309 -0.30 -6.41 8.94
N ILE A 310 0.11 -7.07 7.85
CA ILE A 310 1.28 -7.97 7.84
C ILE A 310 2.55 -7.19 8.20
N THR A 311 2.79 -6.06 7.52
CA THR A 311 4.00 -5.25 7.77
C THR A 311 4.08 -4.69 9.20
N LYS A 312 2.92 -4.50 9.86
CA LYS A 312 2.85 -4.04 11.26
C LYS A 312 3.01 -5.17 12.28
N GLN A 313 2.54 -6.37 11.97
CA GLN A 313 2.48 -7.48 12.91
C GLN A 313 3.69 -8.40 12.83
N MET A 314 4.34 -8.51 11.67
CA MET A 314 5.41 -9.47 11.42
C MET A 314 6.80 -8.82 11.39
N PRO A 315 7.82 -9.45 11.97
CA PRO A 315 9.21 -9.01 11.87
C PRO A 315 9.82 -9.44 10.51
N LEU A 316 9.28 -8.92 9.41
CA LEU A 316 9.59 -9.37 8.04
C LEU A 316 11.08 -9.32 7.70
N LYS A 317 11.83 -8.35 8.26
CA LYS A 317 13.29 -8.25 8.11
C LYS A 317 14.05 -9.46 8.66
N GLU A 318 13.47 -10.16 9.63
CA GLU A 318 14.07 -11.36 10.21
C GLU A 318 13.76 -12.61 9.39
N ILE A 319 12.69 -12.57 8.58
CA ILE A 319 12.16 -13.71 7.83
C ILE A 319 12.58 -13.67 6.36
N LEU A 320 12.61 -12.48 5.74
CA LEU A 320 12.89 -12.26 4.32
C LEU A 320 14.27 -11.63 4.15
N SER A 321 14.92 -11.91 3.01
CA SER A 321 16.13 -11.20 2.58
C SER A 321 15.81 -9.82 2.01
N ASP A 322 14.68 -9.72 1.28
CA ASP A 322 14.13 -8.49 0.74
C ASP A 322 12.65 -8.66 0.42
N MET A 323 11.94 -7.55 0.25
CA MET A 323 10.54 -7.56 -0.17
C MET A 323 10.20 -6.36 -1.02
N GLU A 324 9.19 -6.55 -1.87
CA GLU A 324 8.57 -5.48 -2.65
C GLU A 324 7.05 -5.62 -2.56
N ILE A 325 6.33 -4.50 -2.46
CA ILE A 325 4.87 -4.49 -2.43
C ILE A 325 4.37 -3.65 -3.60
N TRP A 326 3.62 -4.27 -4.49
CA TRP A 326 2.91 -3.58 -5.58
C TRP A 326 1.46 -3.34 -5.15
N TYR A 327 1.28 -2.20 -4.48
CA TYR A 327 0.01 -1.81 -3.89
C TYR A 327 -0.99 -1.42 -4.99
N TYR A 328 -2.07 -2.19 -5.10
CA TYR A 328 -3.04 -2.13 -6.21
C TYR A 328 -2.37 -2.12 -7.59
N ASN A 329 -1.23 -2.77 -7.73
CA ASN A 329 -0.42 -2.81 -8.96
C ASN A 329 -0.12 -1.41 -9.57
N SER A 330 -0.11 -0.38 -8.75
CA SER A 330 0.06 1.03 -9.16
C SER A 330 1.20 1.73 -8.44
N THR A 331 1.32 1.51 -7.14
CA THR A 331 2.37 2.08 -6.29
C THR A 331 3.27 0.96 -5.80
N VAL A 332 4.57 1.15 -5.92
CA VAL A 332 5.59 0.18 -5.53
C VAL A 332 6.27 0.65 -4.26
N HIS A 333 6.30 -0.21 -3.24
CA HIS A 333 7.02 0.03 -1.99
C HIS A 333 8.17 -0.97 -1.90
N LYS A 334 9.42 -0.46 -1.82
CA LYS A 334 10.64 -1.27 -1.87
C LYS A 334 11.26 -1.46 -0.50
N GLY A 335 11.69 -2.69 -0.25
CA GLY A 335 12.42 -3.08 0.95
C GLY A 335 11.66 -2.85 2.25
N PHE A 336 12.31 -3.09 3.37
CA PHE A 336 11.71 -2.98 4.70
C PHE A 336 11.47 -1.52 5.16
N LYS A 337 12.03 -0.54 4.46
CA LYS A 337 11.74 0.89 4.68
C LYS A 337 10.50 1.36 3.94
N LEU A 338 9.95 0.55 3.06
CA LEU A 338 8.77 0.83 2.26
C LEU A 338 8.91 2.13 1.44
N GLU A 339 10.09 2.34 0.85
CA GLU A 339 10.33 3.49 -0.03
C GLU A 339 9.40 3.41 -1.23
N SER A 340 8.55 4.41 -1.41
CA SER A 340 7.48 4.36 -2.41
C SER A 340 7.85 5.07 -3.70
N THR A 341 7.43 4.45 -4.81
CA THR A 341 7.50 5.03 -6.15
C THR A 341 6.28 4.59 -6.95
N LYS A 342 6.00 5.26 -8.06
CA LYS A 342 4.98 4.77 -9.00
C LYS A 342 5.51 3.60 -9.82
N LYS A 343 4.63 2.69 -10.22
CA LYS A 343 4.99 1.54 -11.05
C LYS A 343 5.60 1.95 -12.40
N GLU A 344 5.15 3.07 -12.98
CA GLU A 344 5.69 3.63 -14.22
C GLU A 344 7.19 4.00 -14.17
N ASN A 345 7.75 4.14 -12.97
CA ASN A 345 9.14 4.52 -12.72
C ASN A 345 10.07 3.31 -12.46
N ILE A 346 9.60 2.10 -12.67
CA ILE A 346 10.38 0.88 -12.51
C ILE A 346 10.34 0.05 -13.78
N ASP A 347 11.25 -0.90 -13.90
CA ASP A 347 11.17 -2.00 -14.87
C ASP A 347 10.40 -3.16 -14.23
N PRO A 348 9.13 -3.42 -14.63
CA PRO A 348 8.31 -4.41 -13.97
C PRO A 348 8.87 -5.83 -14.11
N LEU A 349 9.35 -6.20 -15.29
CA LEU A 349 9.89 -7.53 -15.55
C LEU A 349 11.15 -7.78 -14.73
N LEU A 350 12.08 -6.83 -14.73
CA LEU A 350 13.31 -6.91 -13.92
C LEU A 350 12.99 -7.10 -12.44
N ASN A 351 12.00 -6.35 -11.92
CA ASN A 351 11.64 -6.45 -10.50
C ASN A 351 10.94 -7.78 -10.18
N ILE A 352 10.10 -8.32 -11.06
CA ILE A 352 9.49 -9.65 -10.87
C ILE A 352 10.58 -10.73 -10.83
N LEU A 353 11.51 -10.70 -11.77
CA LEU A 353 12.57 -11.73 -11.92
C LEU A 353 13.59 -11.73 -10.75
N LYS A 354 13.62 -10.71 -9.92
CA LYS A 354 14.50 -10.64 -8.73
C LYS A 354 14.00 -11.45 -7.52
N ASN A 355 12.79 -12.00 -7.58
CA ASN A 355 12.15 -12.63 -6.44
C ASN A 355 12.15 -14.15 -6.54
N ASP A 356 12.15 -14.82 -5.39
CA ASP A 356 11.94 -16.26 -5.30
C ASP A 356 10.44 -16.59 -5.37
N TYR A 357 9.61 -15.68 -4.84
CA TYR A 357 8.16 -15.83 -4.79
C TYR A 357 7.45 -14.56 -5.25
N VAL A 358 6.39 -14.76 -6.02
CA VAL A 358 5.40 -13.73 -6.35
C VAL A 358 4.07 -14.14 -5.73
N VAL A 359 3.58 -13.37 -4.78
CA VAL A 359 2.34 -13.64 -4.06
C VAL A 359 1.29 -12.63 -4.47
N PHE A 360 0.28 -13.08 -5.24
CA PHE A 360 -0.91 -12.27 -5.44
C PHE A 360 -1.78 -12.38 -4.19
N TYR A 361 -1.91 -11.26 -3.49
CA TYR A 361 -2.49 -11.18 -2.18
C TYR A 361 -3.67 -10.23 -2.18
N SER A 362 -4.84 -10.69 -1.74
CA SER A 362 -6.03 -9.84 -1.69
C SER A 362 -7.04 -10.32 -0.66
N CYS A 363 -7.82 -9.38 -0.10
CA CYS A 363 -8.98 -9.74 0.71
C CYS A 363 -10.15 -10.24 -0.16
N GLY A 364 -11.08 -10.99 0.44
CA GLY A 364 -12.14 -11.70 -0.28
C GLY A 364 -12.95 -10.83 -1.22
N HIS A 365 -13.38 -9.64 -0.77
CA HIS A 365 -14.22 -8.75 -1.56
C HIS A 365 -13.52 -8.07 -2.75
N GLN A 366 -12.20 -8.14 -2.86
CA GLN A 366 -11.47 -7.55 -4.00
C GLN A 366 -11.32 -8.54 -5.16
N TRP A 367 -11.53 -9.84 -4.95
CA TRP A 367 -11.32 -10.86 -5.98
C TRP A 367 -12.19 -10.68 -7.22
N HIS A 368 -13.33 -10.02 -7.12
CA HIS A 368 -14.17 -9.67 -8.28
C HIS A 368 -13.53 -8.63 -9.21
N LYS A 369 -12.59 -7.80 -8.73
CA LYS A 369 -11.87 -6.77 -9.50
C LYS A 369 -10.67 -7.32 -10.28
N ALA A 370 -10.44 -8.62 -10.19
CA ALA A 370 -9.46 -9.35 -10.98
C ALA A 370 -8.06 -8.75 -11.02
N THR A 371 -7.25 -9.06 -10.02
CA THR A 371 -5.77 -8.95 -10.06
C THR A 371 -5.18 -7.56 -10.40
N TYR A 372 -6.00 -6.49 -10.40
CA TYR A 372 -5.56 -5.11 -10.66
C TYR A 372 -4.76 -4.97 -11.97
N ASN A 373 -5.13 -5.70 -13.02
CA ASN A 373 -4.42 -5.83 -14.31
C ASN A 373 -3.00 -6.42 -14.19
N PHE A 374 -2.61 -6.97 -13.04
CA PHE A 374 -1.27 -7.52 -12.84
C PHE A 374 -0.95 -8.67 -13.81
N LEU A 375 -1.91 -9.55 -14.04
CA LEU A 375 -1.73 -10.71 -14.92
C LEU A 375 -1.53 -10.26 -16.37
N GLU A 376 -2.42 -9.42 -16.86
CA GLU A 376 -2.41 -8.90 -18.23
C GLU A 376 -1.11 -8.15 -18.54
N GLU A 377 -0.74 -7.23 -17.64
CA GLU A 377 0.46 -6.43 -17.79
C GLU A 377 1.73 -7.28 -17.72
N THR A 378 1.79 -8.25 -16.79
CA THR A 378 2.97 -9.11 -16.64
C THR A 378 3.13 -10.06 -17.84
N LEU A 379 2.05 -10.66 -18.32
CA LEU A 379 2.09 -11.50 -19.52
C LEU A 379 2.47 -10.69 -20.76
N ALA A 380 1.99 -9.46 -20.89
CA ALA A 380 2.39 -8.55 -21.95
C ALA A 380 3.90 -8.19 -21.88
N GLU A 381 4.41 -7.91 -20.67
CA GLU A 381 5.85 -7.67 -20.44
C GLU A 381 6.71 -8.88 -20.80
N LEU A 382 6.22 -10.08 -20.57
CA LEU A 382 6.84 -11.33 -20.99
C LEU A 382 6.73 -11.59 -22.50
N GLY A 383 6.01 -10.74 -23.25
CA GLY A 383 5.82 -10.88 -24.69
C GLY A 383 4.83 -11.99 -25.09
N VAL A 384 3.99 -12.41 -24.16
CA VAL A 384 2.95 -13.43 -24.41
C VAL A 384 1.84 -12.81 -25.25
N LYS A 385 1.44 -13.49 -26.34
CA LYS A 385 0.45 -12.99 -27.32
C LYS A 385 -0.84 -13.81 -27.38
N ASP A 386 -0.84 -14.99 -26.80
CA ASP A 386 -1.95 -15.94 -26.85
C ASP A 386 -2.08 -16.72 -25.53
N SER A 387 -2.90 -17.74 -25.51
CA SER A 387 -3.12 -18.59 -24.34
C SER A 387 -2.03 -19.64 -24.09
N THR A 388 -0.93 -19.60 -24.83
CA THR A 388 0.22 -20.49 -24.62
C THR A 388 1.23 -19.90 -23.64
N THR A 389 2.26 -20.68 -23.29
CA THR A 389 3.40 -20.22 -22.50
C THR A 389 4.55 -19.66 -23.34
N ASN A 390 4.32 -19.45 -24.63
CA ASN A 390 5.31 -18.83 -25.50
C ASN A 390 5.55 -17.38 -25.09
N HIS A 391 6.78 -17.06 -24.76
CA HIS A 391 7.19 -15.74 -24.28
C HIS A 391 8.54 -15.33 -24.85
N ASP A 392 8.90 -14.06 -24.67
CA ASP A 392 10.16 -13.51 -25.16
C ASP A 392 11.34 -13.93 -24.25
N ARG A 393 11.87 -15.11 -24.48
CA ARG A 393 12.99 -15.69 -23.71
C ARG A 393 14.26 -14.85 -23.82
N GLU A 394 14.48 -14.16 -24.94
CA GLU A 394 15.66 -13.31 -25.08
C GLU A 394 15.53 -12.05 -24.19
N LYS A 395 14.34 -11.43 -24.14
CA LYS A 395 14.08 -10.33 -23.21
C LYS A 395 14.28 -10.75 -21.76
N VAL A 396 13.75 -11.91 -21.37
CA VAL A 396 13.93 -12.45 -20.01
C VAL A 396 15.40 -12.76 -19.72
N ARG A 397 16.11 -13.41 -20.63
CA ARG A 397 17.55 -13.71 -20.50
C ARG A 397 18.36 -12.43 -20.25
N ARG A 398 18.09 -11.36 -20.99
CA ARG A 398 18.76 -10.07 -20.82
C ARG A 398 18.52 -9.47 -19.44
N LYS A 399 17.30 -9.58 -18.92
CA LYS A 399 16.98 -9.12 -17.55
C LYS A 399 17.66 -9.96 -16.48
N LEU A 400 17.77 -11.27 -16.66
CA LEU A 400 18.51 -12.15 -15.75
C LEU A 400 20.01 -11.81 -15.74
N LEU A 401 20.61 -11.57 -16.90
CA LEU A 401 22.01 -11.10 -16.99
C LEU A 401 22.22 -9.77 -16.24
N GLN A 402 21.28 -8.84 -16.37
CA GLN A 402 21.32 -7.59 -15.59
C GLN A 402 21.25 -7.85 -14.08
N ILE A 403 20.40 -8.79 -13.65
CA ILE A 403 20.30 -9.18 -12.22
C ILE A 403 21.62 -9.78 -11.73
N ASP A 404 22.26 -10.63 -12.50
CA ASP A 404 23.56 -11.20 -12.17
C ASP A 404 24.64 -10.12 -12.01
N ILE A 405 24.67 -9.15 -12.91
CA ILE A 405 25.56 -7.98 -12.83
C ILE A 405 25.28 -7.16 -11.57
N GLU A 406 24.01 -6.89 -11.25
CA GLU A 406 23.62 -6.11 -10.07
C GLU A 406 23.95 -6.82 -8.75
N ASN A 407 23.91 -8.15 -8.73
CA ASN A 407 24.22 -8.98 -7.56
C ASN A 407 25.74 -9.17 -7.35
N ASP A 408 26.54 -9.11 -8.41
CA ASP A 408 28.00 -9.11 -8.27
C ASP A 408 28.50 -7.73 -7.80
N SER A 409 28.92 -7.64 -6.56
CA SER A 409 29.28 -6.35 -5.95
C SER A 409 30.47 -5.66 -6.64
N VAL A 410 31.43 -6.42 -7.15
CA VAL A 410 32.61 -5.89 -7.84
C VAL A 410 32.20 -5.38 -9.23
N TRP A 411 31.48 -6.18 -9.98
CA TRP A 411 30.99 -5.81 -11.30
C TRP A 411 30.08 -4.58 -11.23
N ASN A 412 29.10 -4.61 -10.36
CA ASN A 412 28.15 -3.52 -10.14
C ASN A 412 28.86 -2.21 -9.77
N ASN A 413 29.82 -2.25 -8.84
CA ASN A 413 30.58 -1.06 -8.46
C ASN A 413 31.47 -0.53 -9.61
N THR A 414 32.01 -1.41 -10.41
CA THR A 414 32.76 -1.03 -11.63
C THR A 414 31.87 -0.27 -12.60
N LEU A 415 30.69 -0.80 -12.91
CA LEU A 415 29.74 -0.15 -13.81
C LEU A 415 29.18 1.17 -13.26
N LYS A 416 28.90 1.24 -11.97
CA LYS A 416 28.52 2.51 -11.31
C LYS A 416 29.59 3.57 -11.41
N THR A 417 30.85 3.19 -11.21
CA THR A 417 31.99 4.10 -11.33
C THR A 417 32.18 4.54 -12.77
N TYR A 418 32.00 3.63 -13.73
CA TYR A 418 32.03 3.93 -15.16
C TYR A 418 30.93 4.92 -15.56
N ALA A 419 29.70 4.67 -15.14
CA ALA A 419 28.54 5.56 -15.37
C ALA A 419 28.83 6.97 -14.85
N PHE A 420 29.30 7.07 -13.62
CA PHE A 420 29.68 8.33 -12.99
C PHE A 420 30.80 9.06 -13.76
N THR A 421 31.86 8.34 -14.13
CA THR A 421 33.04 8.92 -14.81
C THR A 421 32.70 9.47 -16.19
N ASN A 422 31.84 8.77 -16.93
CA ASN A 422 31.46 9.13 -18.30
C ASN A 422 30.19 9.99 -18.38
N ASN A 423 29.55 10.27 -17.22
CA ASN A 423 28.31 11.05 -17.10
C ASN A 423 27.16 10.47 -17.95
N ILE A 424 27.01 9.16 -17.91
CA ILE A 424 25.93 8.41 -18.56
C ILE A 424 25.05 7.73 -17.52
N SER A 425 23.82 7.40 -17.88
CA SER A 425 22.91 6.75 -16.94
C SER A 425 23.38 5.34 -16.59
N LEU A 426 23.17 4.91 -15.35
CA LEU A 426 23.53 3.55 -14.93
C LEU A 426 22.73 2.49 -15.69
N GLU A 427 21.50 2.79 -16.05
CA GLU A 427 20.63 1.91 -16.86
C GLU A 427 21.23 1.70 -18.25
N GLU A 428 21.70 2.75 -18.90
CA GLU A 428 22.39 2.67 -20.21
C GLU A 428 23.66 1.81 -20.11
N VAL A 429 24.42 1.96 -19.02
CA VAL A 429 25.62 1.15 -18.79
C VAL A 429 25.29 -0.32 -18.61
N TYR A 430 24.24 -0.66 -17.84
CA TYR A 430 23.79 -2.04 -17.70
C TYR A 430 23.34 -2.63 -19.03
N MET A 431 22.57 -1.89 -19.82
CA MET A 431 22.13 -2.36 -21.14
C MET A 431 23.32 -2.60 -22.07
N THR A 432 24.28 -1.70 -22.09
CA THR A 432 25.52 -1.85 -22.89
C THR A 432 26.32 -3.08 -22.43
N GLU A 433 26.47 -3.29 -21.15
CA GLU A 433 27.21 -4.45 -20.62
C GLU A 433 26.50 -5.77 -20.95
N VAL A 434 25.16 -5.79 -20.84
CA VAL A 434 24.35 -6.96 -21.27
C VAL A 434 24.51 -7.22 -22.78
N ASP A 435 24.49 -6.16 -23.61
CA ASP A 435 24.73 -6.29 -25.06
C ASP A 435 26.13 -6.85 -25.36
N ASN A 436 27.14 -6.37 -24.65
CA ASN A 436 28.50 -6.89 -24.79
C ASN A 436 28.58 -8.39 -24.44
N ILE A 437 27.89 -8.83 -23.36
CA ILE A 437 27.82 -10.27 -23.03
C ILE A 437 27.15 -11.07 -24.14
N VAL A 438 26.00 -10.60 -24.63
CA VAL A 438 25.24 -11.31 -25.68
C VAL A 438 26.00 -11.41 -27.01
N ASN A 439 26.71 -10.35 -27.37
CA ASN A 439 27.46 -10.26 -28.62
C ASN A 439 28.90 -10.82 -28.53
N ASN A 440 29.33 -11.26 -27.34
CA ASN A 440 30.71 -11.65 -27.04
C ASN A 440 31.73 -10.52 -27.30
N ASP A 441 31.33 -9.29 -27.05
CA ASP A 441 32.19 -8.11 -27.12
C ASP A 441 32.98 -7.92 -25.82
N THR A 442 33.93 -6.98 -25.84
CA THR A 442 34.75 -6.66 -24.67
C THR A 442 33.87 -6.03 -23.58
N LEU A 443 33.86 -6.61 -22.39
CA LEU A 443 33.08 -6.14 -21.24
C LEU A 443 33.65 -4.83 -20.67
N ILE A 444 32.77 -3.94 -20.27
CA ILE A 444 33.16 -2.69 -19.60
C ILE A 444 33.96 -3.00 -18.34
N ARG A 445 33.51 -3.99 -17.52
CA ARG A 445 34.24 -4.40 -16.30
C ARG A 445 35.68 -4.84 -16.57
N ASP A 446 35.99 -5.41 -17.73
CA ASP A 446 37.32 -5.91 -18.08
C ASP A 446 38.17 -4.86 -18.74
N SER A 447 37.58 -3.84 -19.36
CA SER A 447 38.24 -2.75 -20.06
C SER A 447 38.42 -1.48 -19.27
N PHE A 448 37.52 -1.22 -18.30
CA PHE A 448 37.56 -0.01 -17.46
C PHE A 448 38.38 -0.20 -16.20
N LEU A 449 39.51 0.50 -16.13
CA LEU A 449 40.39 0.49 -14.95
C LEU A 449 40.00 1.62 -13.99
N ILE A 450 39.51 1.23 -12.80
CA ILE A 450 39.22 2.17 -11.71
C ILE A 450 40.53 2.64 -11.10
N ASN A 451 40.81 3.96 -11.13
CA ASN A 451 41.93 4.54 -10.40
C ASN A 451 41.47 5.11 -9.04
N GLU A 452 42.41 5.30 -8.11
CA GLU A 452 42.11 5.77 -6.74
C GLU A 452 41.37 7.09 -6.71
N LYS A 453 41.68 8.02 -7.62
CA LYS A 453 41.03 9.33 -7.69
C LYS A 453 39.56 9.18 -8.13
N THR A 454 39.31 8.40 -9.19
CA THR A 454 37.95 8.17 -9.71
C THR A 454 37.09 7.48 -8.66
N LEU A 455 37.66 6.48 -7.97
CA LEU A 455 36.94 5.79 -6.89
C LEU A 455 36.63 6.74 -5.74
N PHE A 456 37.59 7.60 -5.34
CA PHE A 456 37.38 8.59 -4.29
C PHE A 456 36.26 9.59 -4.65
N ASP A 457 36.30 10.12 -5.87
CA ASP A 457 35.30 11.07 -6.34
C ASP A 457 33.89 10.45 -6.42
N PHE A 458 33.80 9.18 -6.84
CA PHE A 458 32.57 8.41 -6.84
C PHE A 458 32.02 8.17 -5.41
N GLU A 459 32.87 7.73 -4.47
CA GLU A 459 32.47 7.50 -3.07
C GLU A 459 31.97 8.80 -2.40
N VAL A 460 32.62 9.94 -2.70
CA VAL A 460 32.17 11.25 -2.24
C VAL A 460 30.78 11.60 -2.80
N HIS A 461 30.56 11.35 -4.08
CA HIS A 461 29.28 11.60 -4.73
C HIS A 461 28.15 10.77 -4.10
N GLU A 462 28.37 9.46 -3.93
CA GLU A 462 27.38 8.57 -3.31
C GLU A 462 27.08 8.97 -1.84
N LEU A 463 28.09 9.38 -1.08
CA LEU A 463 27.88 9.88 0.28
C LEU A 463 27.02 11.14 0.31
N ILE A 464 27.28 12.08 -0.60
CA ILE A 464 26.48 13.32 -0.73
C ILE A 464 25.03 12.98 -1.09
N LYS A 465 24.81 12.08 -2.03
CA LYS A 465 23.48 11.61 -2.43
C LYS A 465 22.73 11.02 -1.23
N LYS A 466 23.39 10.17 -0.42
CA LYS A 466 22.83 9.61 0.80
C LYS A 466 22.47 10.69 1.84
N TRP A 467 23.32 11.70 2.01
CA TRP A 467 23.05 12.79 2.95
C TRP A 467 21.89 13.67 2.53
N ARG A 468 21.75 13.98 1.23
CA ARG A 468 20.63 14.77 0.70
C ARG A 468 19.27 14.10 0.93
N ASN A 469 19.24 12.77 1.00
CA ASN A 469 18.06 11.99 1.30
C ASN A 469 17.80 11.80 2.82
N ASN A 470 18.64 12.40 3.69
CA ASN A 470 18.50 12.34 5.14
C ASN A 470 18.20 13.74 5.71
N PRO A 471 16.93 14.02 6.12
CA PRO A 471 16.54 15.34 6.61
C PRO A 471 17.32 15.82 7.85
N GLU A 472 17.68 14.91 8.76
CA GLU A 472 18.43 15.25 9.96
C GLU A 472 19.86 15.65 9.61
N MET A 473 20.50 14.91 8.69
CA MET A 473 21.84 15.23 8.21
C MET A 473 21.83 16.54 7.42
N MET A 474 20.84 16.78 6.57
CA MET A 474 20.72 18.04 5.84
C MET A 474 20.57 19.23 6.77
N LYS A 475 19.71 19.14 7.79
CA LYS A 475 19.55 20.17 8.81
C LYS A 475 20.87 20.45 9.56
N TYR A 476 21.60 19.39 9.94
CA TYR A 476 22.92 19.55 10.57
C TYR A 476 23.90 20.30 9.66
N LEU A 477 23.94 19.98 8.37
CA LEU A 477 24.82 20.61 7.38
C LEU A 477 24.43 22.07 7.11
N GLU A 478 23.13 22.37 7.07
CA GLU A 478 22.60 23.75 6.96
C GLU A 478 23.00 24.60 8.17
N ASP A 479 22.81 24.09 9.39
CA ASP A 479 23.23 24.77 10.62
C ASP A 479 24.75 25.02 10.65
N LYS A 480 25.52 24.04 10.17
CA LYS A 480 26.99 24.13 10.10
C LYS A 480 27.43 25.14 9.04
N ALA A 481 26.77 25.20 7.90
CA ALA A 481 27.03 26.20 6.84
C ALA A 481 26.77 27.61 7.34
N ALA A 482 25.63 27.83 8.01
CA ALA A 482 25.28 29.10 8.63
C ALA A 482 26.31 29.52 9.69
N LYS A 483 26.72 28.62 10.59
CA LYS A 483 27.76 28.92 11.62
C LYS A 483 29.13 29.27 11.02
N LYS A 484 29.49 28.66 9.89
CA LYS A 484 30.78 28.91 9.22
C LYS A 484 30.73 30.03 8.20
N ASN A 485 29.56 30.61 7.96
CA ASN A 485 29.31 31.61 6.91
C ASN A 485 29.84 31.17 5.54
N LYS A 486 29.50 29.89 5.17
CA LYS A 486 29.94 29.29 3.92
C LYS A 486 28.72 28.76 3.12
N PRO A 487 28.83 28.70 1.77
CA PRO A 487 27.81 28.08 0.96
C PRO A 487 27.56 26.63 1.40
N LEU A 488 26.31 26.21 1.46
CA LEU A 488 25.92 24.87 1.88
C LEU A 488 26.60 23.76 1.05
N GLU A 489 26.69 23.93 -0.25
CA GLU A 489 27.34 22.97 -1.17
C GLU A 489 28.86 22.83 -0.87
N GLU A 490 29.53 23.89 -0.47
CA GLU A 490 30.94 23.82 -0.09
C GLU A 490 31.14 23.03 1.20
N VAL A 491 30.22 23.19 2.16
CA VAL A 491 30.24 22.43 3.42
C VAL A 491 29.94 20.98 3.20
N ILE A 492 28.90 20.65 2.41
CA ILE A 492 28.54 19.27 2.05
C ILE A 492 29.73 18.57 1.41
N LEU A 493 30.30 19.16 0.37
CA LEU A 493 31.43 18.57 -0.38
C LEU A 493 32.68 18.41 0.50
N GLY A 494 32.99 19.43 1.31
CA GLY A 494 34.15 19.40 2.21
C GLY A 494 34.03 18.30 3.27
N ASP A 495 32.87 18.21 3.91
CA ASP A 495 32.62 17.21 4.94
C ASP A 495 32.56 15.78 4.33
N ALA A 496 31.96 15.59 3.16
CA ALA A 496 31.94 14.30 2.48
C ALA A 496 33.36 13.83 2.13
N LYS A 497 34.20 14.71 1.56
CA LYS A 497 35.62 14.40 1.27
C LYS A 497 36.37 14.02 2.54
N TRP A 498 36.11 14.72 3.64
CA TRP A 498 36.74 14.43 4.92
C TRP A 498 36.34 13.05 5.46
N VAL A 499 35.04 12.71 5.46
CA VAL A 499 34.54 11.43 5.95
C VAL A 499 35.13 10.29 5.14
N ILE A 500 35.14 10.37 3.80
CA ILE A 500 35.71 9.32 2.95
C ILE A 500 37.21 9.11 3.22
N LYS A 501 37.97 10.23 3.43
CA LYS A 501 39.36 10.13 3.81
C LYS A 501 39.61 9.49 5.16
N GLN A 502 38.70 9.69 6.13
CA GLN A 502 38.84 9.06 7.46
C GLN A 502 38.54 7.56 7.42
N ASN A 503 37.58 7.15 6.59
CA ASN A 503 37.21 5.75 6.44
C ASN A 503 38.28 4.89 5.73
N LYS A 504 39.27 5.54 5.05
CA LYS A 504 40.40 4.88 4.37
C LYS A 504 41.68 4.83 5.20
N LYS A 505 41.67 5.39 6.40
CA LYS A 505 42.74 5.29 7.39
C LYS A 505 42.47 4.20 8.38
#